data_ef7382a02a557246a7094cf5fdb072e9
#
_entry.id   ef7382a02a557246a7094cf5fdb072e9
#
_cell.length_a   1.000
_cell.length_b   1.000
_cell.length_c   1.000
_cell.angle_alpha   90.00
_cell.angle_beta   90.00
_cell.angle_gamma   90.00
#
_symmetry.space_group_name_H-M   'P 1'
#
loop_
_entity.id
_entity.type
_entity.pdbx_description
1 polymer ?
#
loop_
_entity_poly.entity_id
_entity_poly.type
_entity_poly.pdbx_seq_one_letter_code
_entity_poly.pdbx_strand_id
1 'polypeptide(L)'
;MPISWPLDRRLRARPPLSRRLPALLAILTVAGAACGIAPSGRSLDRLHPCATDEGPTEALCGTVTVFENRHTGIGRRIELLVAVLPALASVPEPDAFVFLAGGPGQGAAQLARQIQELFRRVQRKRDIVLVDQRGTGKSNPLNCRSESSSLRELTEGSQAVLARLRRCLDSYDADVRLYTTDIAMDDLDDVRVHLGYERVNLYGGSYGTRAALAYLRRHGEHVRSVVLDGVAPPDMRLPLFMARDAQRALDRLLIDCDADSSCRARFPGMASRIRTLLSNLERSPRRVSVVHPRAGLPEEVEVSAGLVASVLFNSLYSPLTASIVPTLVDRAEQGDFQSLFALALANEDGLDNMSLGMQLSVLCSEDASRITAAEVSKETAGTIFGFHLLGARLEACDMWPKGKVDEDFYAPVVSDVPTLVLSGDIDPVTPPGWGDSVVKHLSRGLHITAPGTGHGVVTTACGNRLVSDFIDRGSIDNLDTECIAAIRRPPFFVTPAGPALTQRAAGK
;
A
#
# COMPACT_ATOMS: atom_id res chain seq x y z
N MET A 1 8.39 54.34 5.14
CA MET A 1 7.93 55.35 4.18
C MET A 1 6.70 54.79 3.48
N PRO A 2 5.52 55.37 3.72
CA PRO A 2 4.28 54.96 3.07
C PRO A 2 4.03 55.82 1.84
N ILE A 3 3.56 55.21 0.76
CA ILE A 3 3.07 55.94 -0.42
C ILE A 3 1.55 55.73 -0.49
N SER A 4 0.85 56.80 -0.28
CA SER A 4 -0.59 56.97 -0.42
C SER A 4 -0.95 57.37 -1.85
N TRP A 5 -2.08 56.89 -2.35
CA TRP A 5 -2.72 57.40 -3.56
C TRP A 5 -4.20 57.74 -3.27
N PRO A 6 -4.73 58.83 -3.84
CA PRO A 6 -6.00 59.40 -3.42
C PRO A 6 -7.21 58.95 -4.27
N LEU A 7 -8.35 58.99 -3.59
CA LEU A 7 -9.71 58.94 -4.12
C LEU A 7 -10.02 60.16 -5.02
N ASP A 8 -10.70 59.94 -6.13
CA ASP A 8 -11.52 60.99 -6.70
C ASP A 8 -12.94 60.49 -7.04
N ARG A 9 -13.91 61.24 -6.48
CA ARG A 9 -15.37 61.06 -6.65
C ARG A 9 -15.80 61.91 -7.84
N ARG A 10 -16.72 61.42 -8.69
CA ARG A 10 -17.76 62.25 -9.28
C ARG A 10 -19.04 61.49 -9.51
N LEU A 11 -20.06 61.88 -8.76
CA LEU A 11 -21.49 61.64 -8.96
C LEU A 11 -22.01 62.40 -10.19
N ARG A 12 -22.91 61.83 -10.95
CA ARG A 12 -24.01 62.57 -11.62
C ARG A 12 -25.27 61.72 -11.72
N ALA A 13 -26.38 62.40 -11.39
CA ALA A 13 -27.73 61.91 -11.24
C ALA A 13 -28.60 62.11 -12.51
N ARG A 14 -29.51 61.22 -12.72
CA ARG A 14 -30.93 61.19 -13.21
C ARG A 14 -31.42 62.24 -14.22
N PRO A 15 -32.52 61.97 -15.03
CA PRO A 15 -33.87 61.71 -14.52
C PRO A 15 -34.74 60.72 -15.40
N PRO A 16 -36.04 60.56 -15.06
CA PRO A 16 -36.90 59.44 -15.46
C PRO A 16 -37.91 59.83 -16.57
N LEU A 17 -38.46 58.81 -17.27
CA LEU A 17 -39.69 59.00 -18.05
C LEU A 17 -40.56 57.75 -18.04
N SER A 18 -41.72 57.96 -17.50
CA SER A 18 -42.89 57.07 -17.47
C SER A 18 -43.56 56.96 -18.82
N ARG A 19 -44.04 55.78 -19.22
CA ARG A 19 -45.29 55.61 -19.99
C ARG A 19 -45.87 54.20 -19.76
N ARG A 20 -47.08 54.22 -19.29
CA ARG A 20 -48.00 53.07 -19.18
C ARG A 20 -48.59 52.72 -20.54
N LEU A 21 -48.92 51.46 -20.78
CA LEU A 21 -50.13 50.93 -21.42
C LEU A 21 -50.05 49.37 -21.50
N PRO A 22 -51.14 48.66 -21.79
CA PRO A 22 -51.68 47.69 -20.82
C PRO A 22 -51.59 46.24 -21.26
N ALA A 23 -51.98 45.40 -20.32
CA ALA A 23 -51.95 43.93 -20.34
C ALA A 23 -52.76 43.28 -21.48
N LEU A 24 -52.23 42.21 -22.04
CA LEU A 24 -52.96 41.12 -22.62
C LEU A 24 -52.42 39.81 -22.04
N LEU A 25 -53.22 39.21 -21.16
CA LEU A 25 -52.96 37.91 -20.58
C LEU A 25 -53.22 36.85 -21.66
N ALA A 26 -52.18 36.16 -22.10
CA ALA A 26 -52.30 34.88 -22.77
C ALA A 26 -51.66 33.82 -21.86
N ILE A 27 -52.48 33.08 -21.13
CA ILE A 27 -52.09 31.93 -20.35
C ILE A 27 -51.80 30.77 -21.33
N LEU A 28 -50.52 30.54 -21.67
CA LEU A 28 -50.06 29.31 -22.25
C LEU A 28 -49.62 28.40 -21.10
N THR A 29 -50.47 27.44 -20.73
CA THR A 29 -50.06 26.31 -19.89
C THR A 29 -49.15 25.41 -20.69
N VAL A 30 -47.82 25.65 -20.59
CA VAL A 30 -46.82 24.68 -21.01
C VAL A 30 -46.73 23.66 -19.88
N ALA A 31 -47.28 22.47 -20.08
CA ALA A 31 -47.00 21.31 -19.29
C ALA A 31 -45.52 20.93 -19.53
N GLY A 32 -44.63 21.51 -18.75
CA GLY A 32 -43.23 21.11 -18.67
C GLY A 32 -43.19 19.73 -18.05
N ALA A 33 -42.96 18.69 -18.85
CA ALA A 33 -42.46 17.44 -18.37
C ALA A 33 -41.08 17.75 -17.74
N ALA A 34 -41.05 17.93 -16.43
CA ALA A 34 -39.82 17.93 -15.67
C ALA A 34 -39.24 16.55 -15.84
N CYS A 35 -38.33 16.39 -16.80
CA CYS A 35 -37.36 15.30 -16.81
C CYS A 35 -36.55 15.47 -15.54
N GLY A 36 -36.98 14.81 -14.47
CA GLY A 36 -36.24 14.75 -13.22
C GLY A 36 -34.92 14.05 -13.53
N ILE A 37 -33.88 14.85 -13.70
CA ILE A 37 -32.54 14.36 -13.57
C ILE A 37 -32.47 13.95 -12.11
N ALA A 38 -32.54 12.63 -11.86
CA ALA A 38 -32.23 12.10 -10.55
C ALA A 38 -30.85 12.67 -10.17
N PRO A 39 -30.68 13.29 -8.99
CA PRO A 39 -29.38 13.76 -8.58
C PRO A 39 -28.43 12.57 -8.61
N SER A 40 -27.29 12.71 -9.24
CA SER A 40 -26.19 11.74 -9.15
C SER A 40 -25.99 11.44 -7.65
N GLY A 41 -26.16 10.17 -7.26
CA GLY A 41 -26.41 9.75 -5.88
C GLY A 41 -25.28 9.97 -4.86
N ARG A 42 -24.23 10.70 -5.21
CA ARG A 42 -23.10 11.08 -4.34
C ARG A 42 -23.58 11.86 -3.10
N SER A 43 -23.34 11.32 -1.91
CA SER A 43 -23.75 11.90 -0.63
C SER A 43 -22.53 12.12 0.26
N LEU A 44 -21.84 13.27 0.10
CA LEU A 44 -20.73 13.68 0.95
C LEU A 44 -21.14 14.63 2.08
N ASP A 45 -22.38 15.02 2.16
CA ASP A 45 -22.97 15.94 3.14
C ASP A 45 -22.97 15.40 4.57
N ARG A 46 -22.75 14.10 4.74
CA ARG A 46 -22.56 13.44 6.05
C ARG A 46 -21.11 13.41 6.54
N LEU A 47 -20.18 13.87 5.71
CA LEU A 47 -18.75 13.94 6.03
C LEU A 47 -18.38 15.37 6.44
N HIS A 48 -17.34 15.49 7.28
CA HIS A 48 -16.88 16.77 7.80
C HIS A 48 -15.40 16.98 7.44
N PRO A 49 -14.95 18.23 7.22
CA PRO A 49 -13.54 18.51 7.02
C PRO A 49 -12.70 17.93 8.15
N CYS A 50 -11.62 17.25 7.82
CA CYS A 50 -10.74 16.62 8.78
C CYS A 50 -9.27 16.79 8.41
N ALA A 51 -8.40 16.69 9.42
CA ALA A 51 -6.97 16.46 9.25
C ALA A 51 -6.70 14.96 9.41
N THR A 52 -5.76 14.44 8.64
CA THR A 52 -5.23 13.08 8.85
C THR A 52 -4.03 13.14 9.79
N ASP A 53 -3.56 11.97 10.25
CA ASP A 53 -2.41 11.90 11.15
C ASP A 53 -1.13 12.46 10.51
N GLU A 54 -1.06 12.52 9.18
CA GLU A 54 0.04 13.13 8.41
C GLU A 54 -0.08 14.68 8.26
N GLY A 55 -1.12 15.27 8.82
CA GLY A 55 -1.35 16.71 8.82
C GLY A 55 -2.61 17.15 8.05
N PRO A 56 -2.76 18.45 7.80
CA PRO A 56 -3.94 18.99 7.14
C PRO A 56 -4.03 18.50 5.69
N THR A 57 -5.20 17.98 5.35
CA THR A 57 -5.59 17.58 3.99
C THR A 57 -6.92 18.25 3.67
N GLU A 58 -7.31 18.26 2.39
CA GLU A 58 -8.65 18.67 1.97
C GLU A 58 -9.67 17.51 2.11
N ALA A 59 -9.40 16.57 3.02
CA ALA A 59 -10.24 15.41 3.21
C ALA A 59 -11.53 15.73 3.96
N LEU A 60 -12.58 15.00 3.61
CA LEU A 60 -13.83 14.90 4.35
C LEU A 60 -13.88 13.54 5.04
N CYS A 61 -14.07 13.52 6.36
CA CYS A 61 -14.12 12.30 7.15
C CYS A 61 -15.48 12.07 7.77
N GLY A 62 -15.80 10.80 7.98
CA GLY A 62 -16.98 10.32 8.70
C GLY A 62 -16.82 8.86 9.07
N THR A 63 -17.84 8.31 9.69
CA THR A 63 -17.88 6.88 10.04
C THR A 63 -19.09 6.18 9.45
N VAL A 64 -18.91 4.92 9.11
CA VAL A 64 -19.98 4.00 8.72
C VAL A 64 -20.04 2.87 9.74
N THR A 65 -21.19 2.70 10.36
CA THR A 65 -21.41 1.67 11.40
C THR A 65 -21.81 0.36 10.74
N VAL A 66 -21.07 -0.71 11.02
CA VAL A 66 -21.36 -2.08 10.54
C VAL A 66 -21.45 -3.06 11.69
N PHE A 67 -22.09 -4.20 11.51
CA PHE A 67 -22.01 -5.28 12.47
C PHE A 67 -20.63 -5.92 12.46
N GLU A 68 -20.05 -6.15 13.63
CA GLU A 68 -18.80 -6.90 13.70
C GLU A 68 -19.03 -8.32 13.17
N ASN A 69 -20.09 -9.00 13.64
CA ASN A 69 -20.53 -10.28 13.09
C ASN A 69 -21.59 -10.07 12.01
N ARG A 70 -21.16 -9.99 10.76
CA ARG A 70 -22.05 -9.81 9.59
C ARG A 70 -22.93 -11.02 9.32
N HIS A 71 -22.47 -12.23 9.66
CA HIS A 71 -23.24 -13.47 9.44
C HIS A 71 -24.53 -13.50 10.25
N THR A 72 -24.48 -12.99 11.48
CA THR A 72 -25.67 -12.95 12.34
C THR A 72 -26.46 -11.65 12.21
N GLY A 73 -25.82 -10.56 11.81
CA GLY A 73 -26.42 -9.22 11.73
C GLY A 73 -26.95 -8.70 13.06
N ILE A 74 -26.46 -9.22 14.18
CA ILE A 74 -26.85 -8.83 15.54
C ILE A 74 -25.62 -8.70 16.44
N GLY A 75 -25.77 -8.00 17.56
CA GLY A 75 -24.74 -7.85 18.59
C GLY A 75 -23.87 -6.62 18.36
N ARG A 76 -22.58 -6.77 18.57
CA ARG A 76 -21.60 -5.66 18.52
C ARG A 76 -21.55 -5.00 17.14
N ARG A 77 -21.46 -3.69 17.17
CA ARG A 77 -21.20 -2.86 15.98
C ARG A 77 -19.84 -2.20 16.12
N ILE A 78 -19.19 -2.00 14.99
CA ILE A 78 -17.93 -1.27 14.88
C ILE A 78 -18.12 -0.10 13.92
N GLU A 79 -17.34 0.95 14.11
CA GLU A 79 -17.33 2.10 13.21
C GLU A 79 -16.14 2.00 12.26
N LEU A 80 -16.38 2.19 10.98
CA LEU A 80 -15.36 2.24 9.94
C LEU A 80 -15.06 3.70 9.64
N LEU A 81 -13.82 4.13 9.81
CA LEU A 81 -13.39 5.46 9.37
C LEU A 81 -13.35 5.50 7.84
N VAL A 82 -14.02 6.50 7.30
CA VAL A 82 -14.02 6.83 5.88
C VAL A 82 -13.45 8.22 5.70
N ALA A 83 -12.45 8.35 4.83
CA ALA A 83 -11.94 9.65 4.38
C ALA A 83 -12.13 9.76 2.87
N VAL A 84 -12.66 10.87 2.41
CA VAL A 84 -12.83 11.17 0.99
C VAL A 84 -11.99 12.40 0.66
N LEU A 85 -11.15 12.28 -0.35
CA LEU A 85 -10.48 13.40 -1.00
C LEU A 85 -11.36 13.83 -2.18
N PRO A 86 -12.10 14.94 -2.07
CA PRO A 86 -13.04 15.33 -3.11
C PRO A 86 -12.36 15.62 -4.44
N ALA A 87 -13.06 15.33 -5.52
CA ALA A 87 -12.62 15.71 -6.86
C ALA A 87 -12.44 17.22 -6.98
N LEU A 88 -11.42 17.62 -7.74
CA LEU A 88 -11.13 19.03 -8.00
C LEU A 88 -12.02 19.65 -9.10
N ALA A 89 -12.68 18.81 -9.89
CA ALA A 89 -13.63 19.25 -10.91
C ALA A 89 -14.90 19.81 -10.28
N SER A 90 -15.46 20.87 -10.87
CA SER A 90 -16.78 21.40 -10.48
C SER A 90 -17.93 20.43 -10.72
N VAL A 91 -17.80 19.53 -11.69
CA VAL A 91 -18.70 18.42 -11.97
C VAL A 91 -17.84 17.15 -11.97
N PRO A 92 -17.79 16.44 -10.84
CA PRO A 92 -17.05 15.18 -10.75
C PRO A 92 -17.66 14.07 -11.60
N GLU A 93 -16.81 13.10 -11.96
CA GLU A 93 -17.28 11.82 -12.50
C GLU A 93 -18.12 11.09 -11.43
N PRO A 94 -19.16 10.32 -11.85
CA PRO A 94 -20.06 9.66 -10.91
C PRO A 94 -19.46 8.45 -10.19
N ASP A 95 -18.30 7.98 -10.64
CA ASP A 95 -17.60 6.80 -10.15
C ASP A 95 -16.38 7.20 -9.31
N ALA A 96 -16.33 6.77 -8.06
CA ALA A 96 -15.19 7.06 -7.18
C ALA A 96 -13.99 6.17 -7.49
N PHE A 97 -12.82 6.62 -7.05
CA PHE A 97 -11.60 5.82 -6.98
C PHE A 97 -11.38 5.36 -5.54
N VAL A 98 -11.37 4.05 -5.29
CA VAL A 98 -11.17 3.45 -3.98
C VAL A 98 -9.76 2.89 -3.89
N PHE A 99 -9.01 3.36 -2.91
CA PHE A 99 -7.67 2.85 -2.62
C PHE A 99 -7.72 1.78 -1.52
N LEU A 100 -7.24 0.58 -1.84
CA LEU A 100 -7.13 -0.55 -0.93
C LEU A 100 -5.66 -0.70 -0.50
N ALA A 101 -5.43 -0.44 0.78
CA ALA A 101 -4.09 -0.47 1.36
C ALA A 101 -3.53 -1.91 1.49
N GLY A 102 -2.22 -2.00 1.61
CA GLY A 102 -1.47 -3.25 1.72
C GLY A 102 -1.36 -3.80 3.14
N GLY A 103 -0.38 -4.62 3.34
CA GLY A 103 -0.03 -5.27 4.59
C GLY A 103 -0.25 -6.77 4.57
N PRO A 104 -1.40 -7.33 5.00
CA PRO A 104 -2.61 -6.70 5.58
C PRO A 104 -2.34 -5.89 6.85
N GLY A 105 -3.29 -5.01 7.20
CA GLY A 105 -3.24 -4.26 8.46
C GLY A 105 -2.99 -2.75 8.34
N GLN A 106 -2.72 -2.22 7.13
CA GLN A 106 -2.51 -0.79 6.94
C GLN A 106 -3.84 -0.04 6.80
N GLY A 107 -4.01 1.04 7.56
CA GLY A 107 -5.17 1.94 7.43
C GLY A 107 -5.01 2.84 6.20
N ALA A 108 -6.03 2.90 5.34
CA ALA A 108 -5.97 3.69 4.12
C ALA A 108 -6.08 5.20 4.40
N ALA A 109 -6.91 5.60 5.36
CA ALA A 109 -7.10 7.01 5.72
C ALA A 109 -5.83 7.64 6.30
N GLN A 110 -4.98 6.85 6.95
CA GLN A 110 -3.69 7.32 7.45
C GLN A 110 -2.74 7.78 6.33
N LEU A 111 -2.90 7.22 5.12
CA LEU A 111 -2.09 7.53 3.95
C LEU A 111 -2.66 8.68 3.10
N ALA A 112 -3.70 9.37 3.56
CA ALA A 112 -4.46 10.31 2.72
C ALA A 112 -3.59 11.33 2.00
N ARG A 113 -2.58 11.91 2.68
CA ARG A 113 -1.67 12.87 2.07
C ARG A 113 -0.83 12.23 0.96
N GLN A 114 -0.23 11.08 1.23
CA GLN A 114 0.59 10.37 0.24
C GLN A 114 -0.25 9.94 -0.96
N ILE A 115 -1.48 9.47 -0.72
CA ILE A 115 -2.43 9.07 -1.76
C ILE A 115 -2.88 10.27 -2.57
N GLN A 116 -3.14 11.42 -1.93
CA GLN A 116 -3.46 12.66 -2.63
C GLN A 116 -2.35 13.10 -3.59
N GLU A 117 -1.10 13.06 -3.13
CA GLU A 117 0.05 13.38 -3.96
C GLU A 117 0.21 12.39 -5.11
N LEU A 118 0.13 11.10 -4.82
CA LEU A 118 0.30 10.02 -5.78
C LEU A 118 -0.79 10.00 -6.84
N PHE A 119 -2.06 10.15 -6.45
CA PHE A 119 -3.21 10.07 -7.36
C PHE A 119 -3.84 11.43 -7.70
N ARG A 120 -3.07 12.51 -7.64
CA ARG A 120 -3.55 13.87 -7.94
C ARG A 120 -4.18 13.98 -9.33
N ARG A 121 -3.74 13.20 -10.31
CA ARG A 121 -4.33 13.17 -11.65
C ARG A 121 -5.74 12.59 -11.62
N VAL A 122 -5.96 11.52 -10.87
CA VAL A 122 -7.26 10.91 -10.66
C VAL A 122 -8.18 11.86 -9.91
N GLN A 123 -7.69 12.50 -8.84
CA GLN A 123 -8.44 13.48 -8.03
C GLN A 123 -8.94 14.67 -8.86
N ARG A 124 -8.32 14.99 -9.98
CA ARG A 124 -8.85 16.07 -10.85
C ARG A 124 -10.28 15.85 -11.27
N LYS A 125 -10.72 14.60 -11.42
CA LYS A 125 -12.05 14.25 -11.95
C LYS A 125 -12.90 13.43 -10.99
N ARG A 126 -12.28 12.63 -10.11
CA ARG A 126 -12.96 11.66 -9.26
C ARG A 126 -12.63 11.86 -7.79
N ASP A 127 -13.60 11.58 -6.96
CA ASP A 127 -13.36 11.46 -5.52
C ASP A 127 -12.44 10.26 -5.28
N ILE A 128 -11.51 10.42 -4.33
CA ILE A 128 -10.69 9.31 -3.84
C ILE A 128 -11.24 8.90 -2.48
N VAL A 129 -11.70 7.67 -2.37
CA VAL A 129 -12.27 7.10 -1.15
C VAL A 129 -11.22 6.22 -0.46
N LEU A 130 -10.98 6.51 0.80
CA LEU A 130 -10.06 5.81 1.68
C LEU A 130 -10.86 5.26 2.85
N VAL A 131 -10.89 3.94 2.99
CA VAL A 131 -11.58 3.27 4.09
C VAL A 131 -10.54 2.54 4.93
N ASP A 132 -10.44 2.91 6.20
CA ASP A 132 -9.75 2.04 7.14
C ASP A 132 -10.58 0.77 7.26
N GLN A 133 -10.05 -0.35 6.74
CA GLN A 133 -10.72 -1.64 6.88
C GLN A 133 -10.86 -2.01 8.35
N ARG A 134 -11.87 -2.84 8.69
CA ARG A 134 -12.01 -3.34 10.06
C ARG A 134 -10.68 -3.83 10.62
N GLY A 135 -10.35 -3.46 11.84
CA GLY A 135 -9.10 -3.82 12.48
C GLY A 135 -7.89 -2.93 12.14
N THR A 136 -8.05 -1.94 11.26
CA THR A 136 -6.97 -1.03 10.85
C THR A 136 -7.25 0.42 11.22
N GLY A 137 -6.21 1.24 11.23
CA GLY A 137 -6.32 2.69 11.39
C GLY A 137 -7.17 3.13 12.58
N LYS A 138 -8.35 3.70 12.31
CA LYS A 138 -9.33 4.11 13.32
C LYS A 138 -10.62 3.27 13.27
N SER A 139 -10.61 2.15 12.54
CA SER A 139 -11.76 1.23 12.36
C SER A 139 -11.66 0.03 13.30
N ASN A 140 -11.86 0.24 14.60
CA ASN A 140 -11.68 -0.78 15.66
C ASN A 140 -10.30 -1.46 15.57
N PRO A 141 -9.20 -0.70 15.70
CA PRO A 141 -7.86 -1.16 15.35
C PRO A 141 -7.37 -2.29 16.25
N LEU A 142 -6.81 -3.33 15.65
CA LEU A 142 -6.13 -4.44 16.34
C LEU A 142 -4.62 -4.15 16.43
N ASN A 143 -4.28 -2.98 16.98
CA ASN A 143 -2.90 -2.56 17.15
C ASN A 143 -2.19 -3.34 18.24
N CYS A 144 -0.94 -3.71 17.99
CA CYS A 144 -0.06 -4.32 18.96
C CYS A 144 1.28 -3.57 18.92
N ARG A 145 1.28 -2.40 19.56
CA ARG A 145 2.47 -1.53 19.56
C ARG A 145 3.44 -1.98 20.63
N SER A 146 4.71 -1.74 20.37
CA SER A 146 5.74 -1.78 21.39
C SER A 146 5.64 -0.55 22.31
N GLU A 147 5.97 -0.73 23.58
CA GLU A 147 5.98 0.35 24.56
C GLU A 147 7.31 1.10 24.60
N SER A 148 8.34 0.56 23.92
CA SER A 148 9.71 1.07 23.93
C SER A 148 10.12 1.55 22.54
N SER A 149 11.02 2.51 22.47
CA SER A 149 11.67 2.95 21.23
C SER A 149 13.12 2.45 21.14
N SER A 150 13.48 1.44 21.93
CA SER A 150 14.85 0.91 21.99
C SER A 150 15.17 0.01 20.79
N LEU A 151 16.38 0.13 20.26
CA LEU A 151 16.91 -0.78 19.22
C LEU A 151 16.92 -2.24 19.64
N ARG A 152 16.82 -2.53 20.96
CA ARG A 152 16.76 -3.90 21.48
C ARG A 152 15.52 -4.65 21.00
N GLU A 153 14.43 -3.95 20.74
CA GLU A 153 13.20 -4.58 20.23
C GLU A 153 13.37 -5.17 18.84
N LEU A 154 14.17 -4.50 17.98
CA LEU A 154 14.54 -5.03 16.68
C LEU A 154 15.33 -6.35 16.78
N THR A 155 15.86 -6.64 17.97
CA THR A 155 16.70 -7.81 18.24
C THR A 155 16.04 -8.82 19.17
N GLU A 156 14.74 -8.63 19.51
CA GLU A 156 13.97 -9.55 20.35
C GLU A 156 13.85 -10.94 19.72
N GLY A 157 14.03 -11.97 20.53
CA GLY A 157 13.78 -13.35 20.12
C GLY A 157 12.28 -13.65 19.98
N SER A 158 11.93 -14.69 19.19
CA SER A 158 10.53 -15.10 18.90
C SER A 158 9.67 -15.20 20.16
N GLN A 159 10.21 -15.70 21.26
CA GLN A 159 9.44 -15.89 22.51
C GLN A 159 8.94 -14.56 23.11
N ALA A 160 9.76 -13.49 23.08
CA ALA A 160 9.36 -12.17 23.55
C ALA A 160 8.27 -11.59 22.66
N VAL A 161 8.41 -11.73 21.34
CA VAL A 161 7.42 -11.32 20.34
C VAL A 161 6.10 -12.06 20.56
N LEU A 162 6.11 -13.39 20.73
CA LEU A 162 4.90 -14.20 20.98
C LEU A 162 4.22 -13.84 22.29
N ALA A 163 4.99 -13.56 23.36
CA ALA A 163 4.44 -13.12 24.64
C ALA A 163 3.75 -11.75 24.51
N ARG A 164 4.33 -10.82 23.74
CA ARG A 164 3.70 -9.52 23.43
C ARG A 164 2.41 -9.71 22.64
N LEU A 165 2.42 -10.52 21.59
CA LEU A 165 1.24 -10.82 20.79
C LEU A 165 0.10 -11.42 21.59
N ARG A 166 0.39 -12.29 22.58
CA ARG A 166 -0.62 -12.84 23.48
C ARG A 166 -1.25 -11.76 24.34
N ARG A 167 -0.45 -10.87 24.96
CA ARG A 167 -0.98 -9.73 25.72
C ARG A 167 -1.87 -8.81 24.87
N CYS A 168 -1.45 -8.55 23.62
CA CYS A 168 -2.26 -7.77 22.70
C CYS A 168 -3.59 -8.44 22.39
N LEU A 169 -3.58 -9.75 22.09
CA LEU A 169 -4.78 -10.53 21.82
C LEU A 169 -5.77 -10.47 23.01
N ASP A 170 -5.27 -10.64 24.23
CA ASP A 170 -6.07 -10.59 25.46
C ASP A 170 -6.65 -9.19 25.73
N SER A 171 -6.07 -8.13 25.17
CA SER A 171 -6.50 -6.74 25.36
C SER A 171 -7.53 -6.26 24.35
N TYR A 172 -7.74 -6.97 23.25
CA TYR A 172 -8.66 -6.52 22.22
C TYR A 172 -10.12 -6.67 22.63
N ASP A 173 -10.90 -5.61 22.51
CA ASP A 173 -12.34 -5.67 22.50
C ASP A 173 -12.81 -5.98 21.07
N ALA A 174 -12.65 -7.24 20.64
CA ALA A 174 -12.95 -7.72 19.29
C ALA A 174 -12.99 -9.25 19.23
N ASP A 175 -13.83 -9.79 18.36
CA ASP A 175 -13.69 -11.18 17.92
C ASP A 175 -12.76 -11.21 16.68
N VAL A 176 -11.47 -11.41 16.90
CA VAL A 176 -10.44 -11.37 15.84
C VAL A 176 -10.69 -12.36 14.70
N ARG A 177 -11.56 -13.38 14.91
CA ARG A 177 -11.98 -14.34 13.89
C ARG A 177 -12.83 -13.71 12.79
N LEU A 178 -13.40 -12.54 13.04
CA LEU A 178 -14.28 -11.81 12.13
C LEU A 178 -13.55 -10.73 11.30
N TYR A 179 -12.19 -10.71 11.37
CA TYR A 179 -11.37 -9.72 10.67
C TYR A 179 -10.66 -10.38 9.50
N THR A 180 -11.45 -10.84 8.52
CA THR A 180 -10.99 -11.49 7.29
C THR A 180 -11.25 -10.60 6.07
N THR A 181 -10.58 -10.92 4.96
CA THR A 181 -10.68 -10.15 3.71
C THR A 181 -12.10 -10.05 3.17
N ASP A 182 -12.83 -11.17 3.08
CA ASP A 182 -14.20 -11.17 2.54
C ASP A 182 -15.15 -10.31 3.36
N ILE A 183 -15.07 -10.42 4.70
CA ILE A 183 -15.89 -9.61 5.59
C ILE A 183 -15.56 -8.11 5.44
N ALA A 184 -14.28 -7.77 5.29
CA ALA A 184 -13.86 -6.39 5.06
C ALA A 184 -14.32 -5.85 3.69
N MET A 185 -14.47 -6.70 2.68
CA MET A 185 -14.98 -6.29 1.37
C MET A 185 -16.49 -6.09 1.34
N ASP A 186 -17.24 -6.85 2.13
CA ASP A 186 -18.65 -6.58 2.35
C ASP A 186 -18.88 -5.25 3.11
N ASP A 187 -18.00 -4.92 4.07
CA ASP A 187 -18.00 -3.60 4.72
C ASP A 187 -17.74 -2.47 3.72
N LEU A 188 -16.80 -2.68 2.81
CA LEU A 188 -16.48 -1.69 1.77
C LEU A 188 -17.69 -1.41 0.87
N ASP A 189 -18.49 -2.44 0.54
CA ASP A 189 -19.70 -2.25 -0.24
C ASP A 189 -20.77 -1.46 0.53
N ASP A 190 -20.93 -1.69 1.84
CA ASP A 190 -21.78 -0.85 2.68
C ASP A 190 -21.31 0.62 2.66
N VAL A 191 -20.01 0.88 2.67
CA VAL A 191 -19.45 2.25 2.54
C VAL A 191 -19.78 2.83 1.17
N ARG A 192 -19.60 2.06 0.09
CA ARG A 192 -20.00 2.49 -1.27
C ARG A 192 -21.45 2.94 -1.32
N VAL A 193 -22.36 2.10 -0.79
CA VAL A 193 -23.79 2.39 -0.72
C VAL A 193 -24.05 3.64 0.12
N HIS A 194 -23.40 3.76 1.29
CA HIS A 194 -23.57 4.90 2.20
C HIS A 194 -23.17 6.22 1.54
N LEU A 195 -22.09 6.21 0.73
CA LEU A 195 -21.60 7.37 -0.02
C LEU A 195 -22.39 7.62 -1.33
N GLY A 196 -23.28 6.70 -1.74
CA GLY A 196 -24.14 6.82 -2.91
C GLY A 196 -23.44 6.59 -4.25
N TYR A 197 -22.30 5.89 -4.28
CA TYR A 197 -21.66 5.52 -5.54
C TYR A 197 -22.30 4.26 -6.14
N GLU A 198 -22.76 4.33 -7.36
CA GLU A 198 -23.25 3.16 -8.10
C GLU A 198 -22.10 2.22 -8.47
N ARG A 199 -20.99 2.80 -8.95
CA ARG A 199 -19.78 2.08 -9.35
C ARG A 199 -18.52 2.73 -8.78
N VAL A 200 -17.49 1.91 -8.63
CA VAL A 200 -16.17 2.34 -8.18
C VAL A 200 -15.05 1.85 -9.09
N ASN A 201 -13.93 2.56 -9.09
CA ASN A 201 -12.67 2.08 -9.65
C ASN A 201 -11.79 1.63 -8.49
N LEU A 202 -11.31 0.40 -8.50
CA LEU A 202 -10.48 -0.13 -7.43
C LEU A 202 -9.01 0.01 -7.78
N TYR A 203 -8.21 0.45 -6.82
CA TYR A 203 -6.77 0.29 -6.84
C TYR A 203 -6.37 -0.52 -5.61
N GLY A 204 -5.76 -1.67 -5.83
CA GLY A 204 -5.15 -2.47 -4.78
C GLY A 204 -3.64 -2.48 -4.91
N GLY A 205 -2.92 -2.18 -3.81
CA GLY A 205 -1.48 -2.36 -3.72
C GLY A 205 -1.13 -3.52 -2.79
N SER A 206 -0.25 -4.44 -3.20
CA SER A 206 0.17 -5.57 -2.35
C SER A 206 -1.02 -6.42 -1.87
N TYR A 207 -1.20 -6.63 -0.56
CA TYR A 207 -2.42 -7.27 -0.01
C TYR A 207 -3.71 -6.59 -0.52
N GLY A 208 -3.70 -5.28 -0.76
CA GLY A 208 -4.85 -4.60 -1.34
C GLY A 208 -5.30 -5.17 -2.69
N THR A 209 -4.43 -5.86 -3.42
CA THR A 209 -4.79 -6.59 -4.65
C THR A 209 -5.65 -7.82 -4.36
N ARG A 210 -5.38 -8.55 -3.25
CA ARG A 210 -6.23 -9.64 -2.75
C ARG A 210 -7.60 -9.10 -2.37
N ALA A 211 -7.62 -7.97 -1.64
CA ALA A 211 -8.86 -7.30 -1.28
C ALA A 211 -9.65 -6.86 -2.52
N ALA A 212 -8.99 -6.27 -3.53
CA ALA A 212 -9.64 -5.89 -4.79
C ALA A 212 -10.21 -7.11 -5.54
N LEU A 213 -9.48 -8.22 -5.58
CA LEU A 213 -9.95 -9.47 -6.19
C LEU A 213 -11.13 -10.08 -5.43
N ALA A 214 -11.10 -10.05 -4.09
CA ALA A 214 -12.21 -10.50 -3.25
C ALA A 214 -13.46 -9.62 -3.48
N TYR A 215 -13.30 -8.29 -3.53
CA TYR A 215 -14.39 -7.38 -3.84
C TYR A 215 -14.93 -7.62 -5.26
N LEU A 216 -14.06 -7.81 -6.24
CA LEU A 216 -14.46 -8.09 -7.64
C LEU A 216 -15.26 -9.39 -7.75
N ARG A 217 -14.97 -10.41 -6.97
CA ARG A 217 -15.73 -11.67 -6.90
C ARG A 217 -17.12 -11.46 -6.31
N ARG A 218 -17.22 -10.66 -5.23
CA ARG A 218 -18.44 -10.53 -4.42
C ARG A 218 -19.38 -9.44 -4.92
N HIS A 219 -18.82 -8.35 -5.45
CA HIS A 219 -19.51 -7.11 -5.81
C HIS A 219 -19.07 -6.57 -7.19
N GLY A 220 -18.73 -7.47 -8.12
CA GLY A 220 -18.17 -7.11 -9.43
C GLY A 220 -19.05 -6.22 -10.29
N GLU A 221 -20.39 -6.32 -10.12
CA GLU A 221 -21.38 -5.46 -10.79
C GLU A 221 -21.24 -3.99 -10.44
N HIS A 222 -20.66 -3.68 -9.29
CA HIS A 222 -20.39 -2.32 -8.82
C HIS A 222 -18.98 -1.84 -9.17
N VAL A 223 -18.20 -2.63 -9.92
CA VAL A 223 -16.83 -2.27 -10.30
C VAL A 223 -16.80 -1.80 -11.76
N ARG A 224 -16.22 -0.61 -11.98
CA ARG A 224 -15.99 -0.07 -13.32
C ARG A 224 -14.63 -0.49 -13.89
N SER A 225 -13.60 -0.46 -13.07
CA SER A 225 -12.23 -0.86 -13.46
C SER A 225 -11.40 -1.24 -12.23
N VAL A 226 -10.35 -2.05 -12.43
CA VAL A 226 -9.45 -2.50 -11.36
C VAL A 226 -8.01 -2.28 -11.74
N VAL A 227 -7.20 -1.77 -10.80
CA VAL A 227 -5.73 -1.79 -10.87
C VAL A 227 -5.20 -2.69 -9.78
N LEU A 228 -4.35 -3.65 -10.15
CA LEU A 228 -3.66 -4.56 -9.25
C LEU A 228 -2.16 -4.29 -9.34
N ASP A 229 -1.56 -3.67 -8.34
CA ASP A 229 -0.15 -3.30 -8.32
C ASP A 229 0.61 -4.10 -7.26
N GLY A 230 1.49 -5.01 -7.69
CA GLY A 230 2.16 -5.97 -6.83
C GLY A 230 1.20 -7.06 -6.33
N VAL A 231 0.83 -7.98 -7.21
CA VAL A 231 -0.31 -8.89 -7.03
C VAL A 231 -0.07 -9.97 -6.00
N ALA A 232 -0.92 -10.03 -4.97
CA ALA A 232 -1.02 -11.12 -3.99
C ALA A 232 -2.39 -11.80 -4.12
N PRO A 233 -2.56 -12.80 -5.01
CA PRO A 233 -3.85 -13.44 -5.24
C PRO A 233 -4.33 -14.24 -4.01
N PRO A 234 -5.63 -14.55 -3.92
CA PRO A 234 -6.19 -15.31 -2.78
C PRO A 234 -5.58 -16.69 -2.57
N ASP A 235 -5.07 -17.34 -3.62
CA ASP A 235 -4.41 -18.64 -3.55
C ASP A 235 -2.92 -18.56 -3.14
N MET A 236 -2.32 -17.36 -3.14
CA MET A 236 -0.98 -17.13 -2.59
C MET A 236 -1.01 -17.32 -1.08
N ARG A 237 -0.25 -18.29 -0.58
CA ARG A 237 -0.19 -18.61 0.84
C ARG A 237 0.90 -17.80 1.53
N LEU A 238 0.51 -16.68 2.13
CA LEU A 238 1.42 -15.84 2.91
C LEU A 238 1.74 -16.50 4.27
N PRO A 239 3.00 -16.50 4.76
CA PRO A 239 4.21 -15.92 4.15
C PRO A 239 5.07 -16.94 3.37
N LEU A 240 4.53 -18.10 2.97
CA LEU A 240 5.26 -19.28 2.46
C LEU A 240 6.34 -18.94 1.42
N PHE A 241 6.00 -18.10 0.46
CA PHE A 241 6.87 -17.83 -0.69
C PHE A 241 7.85 -16.66 -0.50
N MET A 242 7.78 -15.96 0.64
CA MET A 242 8.58 -14.74 0.86
C MET A 242 10.09 -14.97 0.75
N ALA A 243 10.60 -16.07 1.30
CA ALA A 243 12.04 -16.35 1.24
C ALA A 243 12.53 -16.62 -0.19
N ARG A 244 11.75 -17.41 -0.95
CA ARG A 244 12.04 -17.72 -2.36
C ARG A 244 12.00 -16.47 -3.24
N ASP A 245 10.93 -15.68 -3.11
CA ASP A 245 10.69 -14.52 -3.96
C ASP A 245 11.67 -13.38 -3.63
N ALA A 246 12.02 -13.20 -2.35
CA ALA A 246 13.09 -12.31 -1.93
C ALA A 246 14.46 -12.74 -2.45
N GLN A 247 14.77 -14.05 -2.44
CA GLN A 247 16.03 -14.55 -3.00
C GLN A 247 16.14 -14.24 -4.48
N ARG A 248 15.05 -14.45 -5.25
CA ARG A 248 15.01 -14.10 -6.67
C ARG A 248 15.32 -12.61 -6.90
N ALA A 249 14.72 -11.72 -6.09
CA ALA A 249 14.96 -10.28 -6.20
C ALA A 249 16.39 -9.91 -5.84
N LEU A 250 16.95 -10.51 -4.79
CA LEU A 250 18.35 -10.33 -4.40
C LEU A 250 19.31 -10.83 -5.45
N ASP A 251 19.09 -12.02 -6.00
CA ASP A 251 19.94 -12.59 -7.06
C ASP A 251 19.96 -11.67 -8.28
N ARG A 252 18.80 -11.11 -8.65
CA ARG A 252 18.72 -10.12 -9.74
C ARG A 252 19.50 -8.84 -9.41
N LEU A 253 19.38 -8.32 -8.18
CA LEU A 253 20.16 -7.17 -7.72
C LEU A 253 21.67 -7.43 -7.83
N LEU A 254 22.12 -8.62 -7.45
CA LEU A 254 23.54 -8.99 -7.47
C LEU A 254 24.06 -9.16 -8.90
N ILE A 255 23.24 -9.73 -9.81
CA ILE A 255 23.56 -9.79 -11.26
C ILE A 255 23.72 -8.38 -11.81
N ASP A 256 22.83 -7.46 -11.45
CA ASP A 256 22.91 -6.06 -11.91
C ASP A 256 24.15 -5.35 -11.34
N CYS A 257 24.54 -5.65 -10.08
CA CYS A 257 25.79 -5.12 -9.48
C CYS A 257 27.03 -5.67 -10.22
N ASP A 258 27.06 -6.95 -10.53
CA ASP A 258 28.17 -7.56 -11.29
C ASP A 258 28.28 -7.02 -12.73
N ALA A 259 27.16 -6.60 -13.32
CA ALA A 259 27.13 -5.95 -14.64
C ALA A 259 27.56 -4.48 -14.58
N ASP A 260 27.33 -3.77 -13.47
CA ASP A 260 27.76 -2.40 -13.24
C ASP A 260 29.27 -2.35 -12.91
N SER A 261 30.04 -1.65 -13.73
CA SER A 261 31.51 -1.59 -13.58
C SER A 261 31.97 -1.01 -12.23
N SER A 262 31.24 0.00 -11.74
CA SER A 262 31.56 0.68 -10.46
C SER A 262 31.20 -0.21 -9.27
N CYS A 263 30.04 -0.86 -9.29
CA CYS A 263 29.61 -1.79 -8.26
C CYS A 263 30.53 -3.00 -8.19
N ARG A 264 30.78 -3.65 -9.33
CA ARG A 264 31.69 -4.82 -9.42
C ARG A 264 33.11 -4.50 -8.93
N ALA A 265 33.67 -3.36 -9.29
CA ALA A 265 35.02 -2.96 -8.87
C ALA A 265 35.09 -2.69 -7.37
N ARG A 266 34.04 -2.11 -6.78
CA ARG A 266 34.03 -1.74 -5.36
C ARG A 266 33.62 -2.92 -4.47
N PHE A 267 32.75 -3.80 -4.93
CA PHE A 267 32.14 -4.88 -4.15
C PHE A 267 32.24 -6.25 -4.86
N PRO A 268 33.45 -6.74 -5.16
CA PRO A 268 33.60 -8.02 -5.84
C PRO A 268 33.06 -9.17 -5.01
N GLY A 269 32.40 -10.13 -5.65
CA GLY A 269 31.93 -11.37 -5.01
C GLY A 269 30.84 -11.18 -3.96
N MET A 270 29.96 -10.17 -4.12
CA MET A 270 28.98 -9.78 -3.12
C MET A 270 28.06 -10.94 -2.70
N ALA A 271 27.65 -11.81 -3.61
CA ALA A 271 26.81 -12.98 -3.31
C ALA A 271 27.45 -13.91 -2.26
N SER A 272 28.75 -14.20 -2.38
CA SER A 272 29.47 -15.03 -1.40
C SER A 272 29.69 -14.30 -0.08
N ARG A 273 29.94 -13.01 -0.12
CA ARG A 273 30.14 -12.16 1.05
C ARG A 273 28.87 -12.12 1.92
N ILE A 274 27.69 -11.91 1.32
CA ILE A 274 26.41 -11.95 2.05
C ILE A 274 26.22 -13.31 2.74
N ARG A 275 26.41 -14.41 2.03
CA ARG A 275 26.30 -15.76 2.62
C ARG A 275 27.27 -15.97 3.78
N THR A 276 28.51 -15.54 3.65
CA THR A 276 29.52 -15.64 4.70
C THR A 276 29.16 -14.81 5.92
N LEU A 277 28.71 -13.56 5.73
CA LEU A 277 28.27 -12.68 6.81
C LEU A 277 27.12 -13.32 7.60
N LEU A 278 26.07 -13.77 6.92
CA LEU A 278 24.91 -14.40 7.56
C LEU A 278 25.28 -15.71 8.26
N SER A 279 26.07 -16.59 7.61
CA SER A 279 26.54 -17.84 8.25
C SER A 279 27.39 -17.59 9.49
N ASN A 280 28.18 -16.54 9.52
CA ASN A 280 28.96 -16.16 10.71
C ASN A 280 28.04 -15.66 11.84
N LEU A 281 27.06 -14.83 11.53
CA LEU A 281 26.09 -14.32 12.50
C LEU A 281 25.14 -15.40 13.02
N GLU A 282 24.80 -16.42 12.20
CA GLU A 282 24.02 -17.58 12.62
C GLU A 282 24.74 -18.40 13.69
N ARG A 283 26.06 -18.60 13.51
CA ARG A 283 26.91 -19.34 14.47
C ARG A 283 27.24 -18.55 15.71
N SER A 284 27.40 -17.23 15.58
CA SER A 284 27.82 -16.35 16.66
C SER A 284 27.26 -14.93 16.41
N PRO A 285 26.07 -14.60 16.96
CA PRO A 285 25.56 -13.24 16.96
C PRO A 285 26.57 -12.27 17.58
N ARG A 286 26.59 -11.03 17.11
CA ARG A 286 27.55 -10.03 17.55
C ARG A 286 26.92 -8.99 18.47
N ARG A 287 27.49 -8.76 19.65
CA ARG A 287 27.15 -7.58 20.45
C ARG A 287 27.96 -6.39 19.99
N VAL A 288 27.25 -5.29 19.72
CA VAL A 288 27.83 -4.05 19.21
C VAL A 288 27.20 -2.86 19.91
N SER A 289 27.98 -1.80 20.07
CA SER A 289 27.47 -0.51 20.48
C SER A 289 27.14 0.30 19.24
N VAL A 290 25.89 0.75 19.11
CA VAL A 290 25.42 1.62 18.03
C VAL A 290 24.82 2.89 18.62
N VAL A 291 24.99 4.00 17.91
CA VAL A 291 24.31 5.24 18.29
C VAL A 291 22.89 5.19 17.78
N HIS A 292 21.90 5.28 18.68
CA HIS A 292 20.49 5.29 18.30
C HIS A 292 20.21 6.44 17.32
N PRO A 293 19.75 6.17 16.07
CA PRO A 293 19.67 7.19 15.02
C PRO A 293 18.78 8.38 15.35
N ARG A 294 17.78 8.22 16.21
CA ARG A 294 16.86 9.28 16.64
C ARG A 294 17.25 9.92 17.97
N ALA A 295 17.67 9.09 18.95
CA ALA A 295 17.98 9.57 20.29
C ALA A 295 19.41 10.13 20.42
N GLY A 296 20.32 9.75 19.52
CA GLY A 296 21.72 10.15 19.58
C GLY A 296 22.52 9.52 20.75
N LEU A 297 21.96 8.51 21.42
CA LEU A 297 22.55 7.83 22.55
C LEU A 297 23.10 6.46 22.15
N PRO A 298 24.23 6.00 22.72
CA PRO A 298 24.74 4.67 22.46
C PRO A 298 23.84 3.61 23.10
N GLU A 299 23.57 2.53 22.38
CA GLU A 299 22.87 1.34 22.85
C GLU A 299 23.66 0.08 22.51
N GLU A 300 23.72 -0.86 23.48
CA GLU A 300 24.26 -2.19 23.26
C GLU A 300 23.17 -3.09 22.69
N VAL A 301 23.40 -3.64 21.50
CA VAL A 301 22.44 -4.47 20.77
C VAL A 301 23.11 -5.76 20.29
N GLU A 302 22.30 -6.79 20.04
CA GLU A 302 22.75 -8.05 19.47
C GLU A 302 22.34 -8.12 17.99
N VAL A 303 23.34 -8.26 17.11
CA VAL A 303 23.12 -8.43 15.66
C VAL A 303 23.07 -9.92 15.34
N SER A 304 21.89 -10.40 14.97
CA SER A 304 21.65 -11.76 14.50
C SER A 304 21.60 -11.83 12.97
N ALA A 305 21.72 -13.03 12.41
CA ALA A 305 21.48 -13.28 10.98
C ALA A 305 20.06 -12.87 10.56
N GLY A 306 19.07 -13.14 11.43
CA GLY A 306 17.67 -12.78 11.17
C GLY A 306 17.45 -11.28 11.03
N LEU A 307 18.07 -10.46 11.87
CA LEU A 307 18.03 -8.99 11.75
C LEU A 307 18.60 -8.54 10.40
N VAL A 308 19.79 -9.02 10.04
CA VAL A 308 20.42 -8.66 8.75
C VAL A 308 19.57 -9.11 7.57
N ALA A 309 19.06 -10.35 7.59
CA ALA A 309 18.18 -10.86 6.55
C ALA A 309 16.92 -10.00 6.41
N SER A 310 16.29 -9.59 7.51
CA SER A 310 15.12 -8.73 7.51
C SER A 310 15.39 -7.35 6.92
N VAL A 311 16.54 -6.74 7.26
CA VAL A 311 16.94 -5.45 6.69
C VAL A 311 17.24 -5.57 5.19
N LEU A 312 17.90 -6.63 4.75
CA LEU A 312 18.14 -6.89 3.34
C LEU A 312 16.81 -7.08 2.58
N PHE A 313 15.89 -7.88 3.14
CA PHE A 313 14.56 -8.09 2.58
C PHE A 313 13.81 -6.77 2.40
N ASN A 314 13.69 -5.96 3.45
CA ASN A 314 13.00 -4.68 3.40
C ASN A 314 13.67 -3.69 2.43
N SER A 315 15.00 -3.76 2.29
CA SER A 315 15.73 -2.92 1.33
C SER A 315 15.37 -3.22 -0.13
N LEU A 316 14.91 -4.43 -0.44
CA LEU A 316 14.54 -4.83 -1.80
C LEU A 316 13.19 -4.26 -2.26
N TYR A 317 12.34 -3.75 -1.35
CA TYR A 317 11.04 -3.17 -1.71
C TYR A 317 11.16 -1.97 -2.65
N SER A 318 12.19 -1.15 -2.46
CA SER A 318 12.45 0.03 -3.28
C SER A 318 13.78 -0.11 -4.04
N PRO A 319 13.82 0.20 -5.36
CA PRO A 319 15.06 0.20 -6.11
C PRO A 319 16.13 1.13 -5.52
N LEU A 320 15.71 2.21 -4.84
CA LEU A 320 16.64 3.14 -4.18
C LEU A 320 17.32 2.48 -2.98
N THR A 321 16.57 1.88 -2.07
CA THR A 321 17.13 1.19 -0.91
C THR A 321 17.89 -0.07 -1.31
N ALA A 322 17.44 -0.77 -2.34
CA ALA A 322 18.17 -1.89 -2.92
C ALA A 322 19.56 -1.50 -3.44
N SER A 323 19.70 -0.27 -4.00
CA SER A 323 21.00 0.21 -4.50
C SER A 323 22.05 0.41 -3.41
N ILE A 324 21.63 0.49 -2.15
CA ILE A 324 22.53 0.67 -0.98
C ILE A 324 23.02 -0.68 -0.42
N VAL A 325 22.33 -1.78 -0.73
CA VAL A 325 22.62 -3.12 -0.18
C VAL A 325 24.11 -3.50 -0.23
N PRO A 326 24.84 -3.34 -1.35
CA PRO A 326 26.26 -3.69 -1.38
C PRO A 326 27.11 -2.89 -0.38
N THR A 327 26.80 -1.61 -0.18
CA THR A 327 27.50 -0.76 0.81
C THR A 327 27.16 -1.17 2.25
N LEU A 328 25.91 -1.54 2.54
CA LEU A 328 25.50 -2.02 3.87
C LEU A 328 26.24 -3.30 4.24
N VAL A 329 26.35 -4.24 3.33
CA VAL A 329 27.07 -5.51 3.55
C VAL A 329 28.55 -5.27 3.75
N ASP A 330 29.19 -4.44 2.93
CA ASP A 330 30.60 -4.09 3.03
C ASP A 330 30.96 -3.49 4.40
N ARG A 331 30.10 -2.62 4.94
CA ARG A 331 30.28 -2.05 6.28
C ARG A 331 30.03 -3.07 7.40
N ALA A 332 28.99 -3.88 7.27
CA ALA A 332 28.65 -4.90 8.26
C ALA A 332 29.78 -5.95 8.43
N GLU A 333 30.46 -6.34 7.35
CA GLU A 333 31.63 -7.21 7.41
C GLU A 333 32.78 -6.58 8.19
N GLN A 334 32.94 -5.26 8.12
CA GLN A 334 33.92 -4.48 8.88
C GLN A 334 33.50 -4.25 10.35
N GLY A 335 32.33 -4.75 10.75
CA GLY A 335 31.78 -4.59 12.11
C GLY A 335 31.02 -3.30 12.32
N ASP A 336 30.80 -2.50 11.29
CA ASP A 336 30.02 -1.29 11.35
C ASP A 336 28.53 -1.57 10.92
N PHE A 337 27.66 -1.67 11.92
CA PHE A 337 26.23 -1.91 11.74
C PHE A 337 25.37 -0.64 11.87
N GLN A 338 25.96 0.53 12.04
CA GLN A 338 25.24 1.79 12.27
C GLN A 338 24.19 2.07 11.17
N SER A 339 24.61 1.95 9.89
CA SER A 339 23.71 2.19 8.76
C SER A 339 22.60 1.14 8.65
N LEU A 340 22.87 -0.09 9.08
CA LEU A 340 21.89 -1.18 9.09
C LEU A 340 20.77 -0.88 10.11
N PHE A 341 21.10 -0.44 11.32
CA PHE A 341 20.11 -0.05 12.32
C PHE A 341 19.34 1.22 11.92
N ALA A 342 20.00 2.18 11.27
CA ALA A 342 19.31 3.36 10.75
C ALA A 342 18.23 2.97 9.73
N LEU A 343 18.53 2.03 8.84
CA LEU A 343 17.58 1.54 7.85
C LEU A 343 16.51 0.65 8.47
N ALA A 344 16.85 -0.16 9.48
CA ALA A 344 15.89 -0.95 10.24
C ALA A 344 14.82 -0.06 10.89
N LEU A 345 15.22 1.01 11.58
CA LEU A 345 14.31 1.99 12.19
C LEU A 345 13.45 2.74 11.16
N ALA A 346 14.04 3.12 10.02
CA ALA A 346 13.28 3.77 8.97
C ALA A 346 12.18 2.86 8.39
N ASN A 347 12.44 1.55 8.35
CA ASN A 347 11.44 0.55 7.95
C ASN A 347 10.38 0.35 9.04
N GLU A 348 10.74 0.42 10.33
CA GLU A 348 9.83 0.28 11.46
C GLU A 348 8.77 1.38 11.48
N ASP A 349 9.13 2.64 11.16
CA ASP A 349 8.17 3.74 11.02
C ASP A 349 7.04 3.43 10.03
N GLY A 350 7.36 2.74 8.95
CA GLY A 350 6.37 2.25 7.98
C GLY A 350 5.46 1.15 8.56
N LEU A 351 5.96 0.37 9.54
CA LEU A 351 5.23 -0.71 10.19
C LEU A 351 4.39 -0.22 11.39
N ASP A 352 4.76 0.89 12.04
CA ASP A 352 4.01 1.46 13.17
C ASP A 352 2.56 1.82 12.81
N ASN A 353 2.30 2.09 11.54
CA ASN A 353 0.97 2.32 11.01
C ASN A 353 0.24 1.02 10.61
N MET A 354 0.81 -0.13 10.92
CA MET A 354 0.25 -1.44 10.59
C MET A 354 -0.36 -2.11 11.81
N SER A 355 -1.64 -2.44 11.73
CA SER A 355 -2.34 -3.18 12.77
C SER A 355 -1.94 -4.66 12.73
N LEU A 356 -0.96 -5.03 13.56
CA LEU A 356 -0.40 -6.38 13.59
C LEU A 356 -1.43 -7.46 13.91
N GLY A 357 -2.41 -7.16 14.80
CA GLY A 357 -3.52 -8.08 15.09
C GLY A 357 -4.41 -8.32 13.87
N MET A 358 -4.68 -7.29 13.05
CA MET A 358 -5.40 -7.48 11.78
C MET A 358 -4.57 -8.32 10.80
N GLN A 359 -3.26 -8.05 10.69
CA GLN A 359 -2.36 -8.85 9.85
C GLN A 359 -2.42 -10.33 10.24
N LEU A 360 -2.36 -10.64 11.53
CA LEU A 360 -2.43 -12.02 12.02
C LEU A 360 -3.81 -12.63 11.82
N SER A 361 -4.90 -11.86 11.98
CA SER A 361 -6.26 -12.37 11.75
C SER A 361 -6.45 -12.83 10.31
N VAL A 362 -5.97 -12.05 9.32
CA VAL A 362 -5.98 -12.45 7.91
C VAL A 362 -5.05 -13.63 7.66
N LEU A 363 -3.78 -13.49 8.03
CA LEU A 363 -2.75 -14.50 7.75
C LEU A 363 -3.10 -15.87 8.32
N CYS A 364 -3.52 -15.90 9.59
CA CYS A 364 -3.79 -17.15 10.30
C CYS A 364 -5.10 -17.81 9.86
N SER A 365 -6.10 -17.01 9.44
CA SER A 365 -7.36 -17.53 8.94
C SER A 365 -7.26 -17.99 7.48
N GLU A 366 -6.64 -17.18 6.63
CA GLU A 366 -6.70 -17.39 5.17
C GLU A 366 -5.54 -18.23 4.63
N ASP A 367 -4.35 -18.17 5.24
CA ASP A 367 -3.13 -18.72 4.64
C ASP A 367 -2.48 -19.83 5.47
N ALA A 368 -2.20 -19.60 6.76
CA ALA A 368 -1.32 -20.43 7.57
C ALA A 368 -1.82 -21.88 7.71
N SER A 369 -3.15 -22.09 7.78
CA SER A 369 -3.74 -23.45 7.86
C SER A 369 -3.49 -24.31 6.61
N ARG A 370 -3.09 -23.67 5.50
CA ARG A 370 -2.82 -24.30 4.20
C ARG A 370 -1.31 -24.50 3.95
N ILE A 371 -0.47 -24.22 4.94
CA ILE A 371 0.99 -24.31 4.83
C ILE A 371 1.47 -25.51 5.64
N THR A 372 2.22 -26.40 4.99
CA THR A 372 2.82 -27.56 5.64
C THR A 372 4.31 -27.34 5.91
N ALA A 373 4.85 -28.01 6.93
CA ALA A 373 6.29 -27.95 7.24
C ALA A 373 7.18 -28.41 6.07
N ALA A 374 6.71 -29.37 5.28
CA ALA A 374 7.43 -29.83 4.09
C ALA A 374 7.53 -28.73 3.02
N GLU A 375 6.47 -27.96 2.81
CA GLU A 375 6.46 -26.83 1.87
C GLU A 375 7.36 -25.70 2.39
N VAL A 376 7.31 -25.39 3.68
CA VAL A 376 8.21 -24.40 4.29
C VAL A 376 9.67 -24.82 4.05
N SER A 377 10.02 -26.08 4.33
CA SER A 377 11.38 -26.58 4.08
C SER A 377 11.78 -26.45 2.62
N LYS A 378 10.88 -26.77 1.69
CA LYS A 378 11.12 -26.67 0.23
C LYS A 378 11.33 -25.22 -0.22
N GLU A 379 10.45 -24.30 0.17
CA GLU A 379 10.44 -22.93 -0.33
C GLU A 379 11.54 -22.05 0.33
N THR A 380 12.09 -22.47 1.48
CA THR A 380 13.21 -21.80 2.14
C THR A 380 14.58 -22.39 1.79
N ALA A 381 14.63 -23.59 1.21
CA ALA A 381 15.85 -24.28 0.90
C ALA A 381 16.77 -23.47 -0.04
N GLY A 382 18.04 -23.32 0.33
CA GLY A 382 19.05 -22.63 -0.48
C GLY A 382 18.93 -21.10 -0.51
N THR A 383 17.92 -20.53 0.15
CA THR A 383 17.80 -19.08 0.29
C THR A 383 18.62 -18.57 1.47
N ILE A 384 19.11 -17.32 1.40
CA ILE A 384 19.76 -16.67 2.54
C ILE A 384 18.77 -16.21 3.60
N PHE A 385 17.50 -16.09 3.22
CA PHE A 385 16.42 -15.63 4.09
C PHE A 385 15.88 -16.75 4.99
N GLY A 386 15.98 -18.00 4.54
CA GLY A 386 15.62 -19.18 5.32
C GLY A 386 14.25 -19.04 6.01
N PHE A 387 14.20 -19.47 7.25
CA PHE A 387 13.00 -19.36 8.10
C PHE A 387 12.81 -17.97 8.75
N HIS A 388 13.80 -17.07 8.63
CA HIS A 388 13.77 -15.76 9.31
C HIS A 388 12.56 -14.89 8.95
N LEU A 389 12.09 -14.96 7.69
CA LEU A 389 10.94 -14.17 7.23
C LEU A 389 9.58 -14.80 7.57
N LEU A 390 9.54 -16.09 7.88
CA LEU A 390 8.32 -16.87 8.05
C LEU A 390 8.05 -17.23 9.51
N GLY A 391 9.09 -17.58 10.28
CA GLY A 391 9.00 -18.28 11.55
C GLY A 391 8.07 -17.65 12.54
N ALA A 392 8.37 -16.43 12.97
CA ALA A 392 7.57 -15.74 13.99
C ALA A 392 6.09 -15.57 13.59
N ARG A 393 5.80 -15.41 12.28
CA ARG A 393 4.42 -15.30 11.79
C ARG A 393 3.67 -16.63 11.85
N LEU A 394 4.31 -17.71 11.46
CA LEU A 394 3.72 -19.06 11.53
C LEU A 394 3.53 -19.50 12.99
N GLU A 395 4.54 -19.29 13.84
CA GLU A 395 4.45 -19.57 15.29
C GLU A 395 3.33 -18.76 15.95
N ALA A 396 3.12 -17.51 15.56
CA ALA A 396 2.00 -16.70 16.07
C ALA A 396 0.64 -17.31 15.68
N CYS A 397 0.51 -17.91 14.50
CA CYS A 397 -0.73 -18.53 14.04
C CYS A 397 -1.08 -19.82 14.80
N ASP A 398 -0.17 -20.42 15.55
CA ASP A 398 -0.49 -21.56 16.41
C ASP A 398 -1.37 -21.14 17.59
N MET A 399 -1.23 -19.91 18.06
CA MET A 399 -2.00 -19.37 19.19
C MET A 399 -3.12 -18.41 18.76
N TRP A 400 -3.09 -17.88 17.53
CA TRP A 400 -4.06 -16.88 17.09
C TRP A 400 -5.39 -17.51 16.69
N PRO A 401 -6.56 -16.98 17.18
CA PRO A 401 -7.86 -17.50 16.78
C PRO A 401 -8.11 -17.32 15.29
N LYS A 402 -8.59 -18.39 14.65
CA LYS A 402 -8.77 -18.45 13.18
C LYS A 402 -10.24 -18.28 12.83
N GLY A 403 -10.53 -17.37 11.90
CA GLY A 403 -11.86 -17.18 11.31
C GLY A 403 -12.17 -18.28 10.29
N LYS A 404 -13.45 -18.39 9.97
CA LYS A 404 -13.91 -19.23 8.88
C LYS A 404 -13.61 -18.52 7.55
N VAL A 405 -13.07 -19.24 6.60
CA VAL A 405 -12.87 -18.80 5.21
C VAL A 405 -13.56 -19.83 4.31
N ASP A 406 -14.39 -19.37 3.40
CA ASP A 406 -15.10 -20.24 2.47
C ASP A 406 -14.12 -20.77 1.39
N GLU A 407 -14.35 -22.00 0.92
CA GLU A 407 -13.40 -22.67 -0.02
C GLU A 407 -13.27 -21.94 -1.35
N ASP A 408 -14.31 -21.26 -1.81
CA ASP A 408 -14.32 -20.49 -3.04
C ASP A 408 -13.45 -19.23 -2.96
N PHE A 409 -13.11 -18.77 -1.76
CA PHE A 409 -12.16 -17.65 -1.56
C PHE A 409 -10.84 -17.87 -2.31
N TYR A 410 -10.37 -19.12 -2.38
CA TYR A 410 -9.09 -19.47 -3.01
C TYR A 410 -9.17 -19.73 -4.52
N ALA A 411 -10.38 -19.81 -5.07
CA ALA A 411 -10.55 -20.01 -6.49
C ALA A 411 -10.06 -18.80 -7.29
N PRO A 412 -9.57 -18.97 -8.52
CA PRO A 412 -9.26 -17.85 -9.40
C PRO A 412 -10.47 -16.93 -9.59
N VAL A 413 -10.24 -15.61 -9.60
CA VAL A 413 -11.30 -14.64 -9.88
C VAL A 413 -11.43 -14.49 -11.38
N VAL A 414 -12.60 -14.88 -11.91
CA VAL A 414 -12.92 -14.75 -13.33
C VAL A 414 -13.77 -13.49 -13.52
N SER A 415 -13.35 -12.58 -14.39
CA SER A 415 -14.07 -11.32 -14.61
C SER A 415 -13.83 -10.75 -16.02
N ASP A 416 -14.79 -9.99 -16.51
CA ASP A 416 -14.72 -9.18 -17.73
C ASP A 416 -14.56 -7.67 -17.42
N VAL A 417 -14.43 -7.30 -16.16
CA VAL A 417 -14.12 -5.92 -15.75
C VAL A 417 -12.72 -5.55 -16.24
N PRO A 418 -12.53 -4.39 -16.89
CA PRO A 418 -11.22 -3.93 -17.31
C PRO A 418 -10.24 -3.91 -16.15
N THR A 419 -9.13 -4.61 -16.28
CA THR A 419 -8.15 -4.76 -15.19
C THR A 419 -6.73 -4.52 -15.69
N LEU A 420 -6.04 -3.56 -15.07
CA LEU A 420 -4.62 -3.29 -15.27
C LEU A 420 -3.83 -3.98 -14.16
N VAL A 421 -2.94 -4.90 -14.53
CA VAL A 421 -2.07 -5.64 -13.62
C VAL A 421 -0.65 -5.11 -13.77
N LEU A 422 -0.03 -4.70 -12.67
CA LEU A 422 1.31 -4.12 -12.63
C LEU A 422 2.23 -4.92 -11.72
N SER A 423 3.44 -5.19 -12.18
CA SER A 423 4.47 -5.90 -11.39
C SER A 423 5.83 -5.28 -11.60
N GLY A 424 6.62 -5.10 -10.54
CA GLY A 424 8.04 -4.80 -10.63
C GLY A 424 8.85 -6.06 -10.89
N ASP A 425 9.84 -6.01 -11.78
CA ASP A 425 10.66 -7.19 -12.12
C ASP A 425 11.60 -7.63 -10.97
N ILE A 426 11.92 -6.70 -10.05
CA ILE A 426 12.73 -6.97 -8.84
C ILE A 426 11.90 -6.91 -7.55
N ASP A 427 10.58 -7.09 -7.64
CA ASP A 427 9.71 -7.15 -6.47
C ASP A 427 10.05 -8.38 -5.60
N PRO A 428 10.37 -8.20 -4.31
CA PRO A 428 10.77 -9.30 -3.42
C PRO A 428 9.60 -10.09 -2.81
N VAL A 429 8.37 -9.61 -2.97
CA VAL A 429 7.17 -10.17 -2.31
C VAL A 429 6.16 -10.70 -3.29
N THR A 430 5.87 -9.90 -4.31
CA THR A 430 4.84 -10.17 -5.31
C THR A 430 5.42 -10.07 -6.73
N PRO A 431 6.38 -10.95 -7.08
CA PRO A 431 7.03 -10.93 -8.39
C PRO A 431 6.04 -11.16 -9.54
N PRO A 432 6.44 -10.85 -10.79
CA PRO A 432 5.56 -10.87 -11.97
C PRO A 432 4.78 -12.17 -12.17
N GLY A 433 5.32 -13.31 -11.76
CA GLY A 433 4.64 -14.61 -11.89
C GLY A 433 3.26 -14.68 -11.23
N TRP A 434 3.02 -13.90 -10.18
CA TRP A 434 1.70 -13.80 -9.56
C TRP A 434 0.72 -12.99 -10.43
N GLY A 435 1.18 -11.90 -11.03
CA GLY A 435 0.41 -11.16 -12.03
C GLY A 435 0.07 -12.00 -13.26
N ASP A 436 1.04 -12.79 -13.76
CA ASP A 436 0.83 -13.72 -14.87
C ASP A 436 -0.23 -14.78 -14.55
N SER A 437 -0.32 -15.22 -13.31
CA SER A 437 -1.32 -16.21 -12.89
C SER A 437 -2.73 -15.61 -12.89
N VAL A 438 -2.88 -14.40 -12.36
CA VAL A 438 -4.19 -13.74 -12.22
C VAL A 438 -4.75 -13.28 -13.55
N VAL A 439 -3.92 -12.68 -14.41
CA VAL A 439 -4.40 -12.11 -15.69
C VAL A 439 -5.01 -13.16 -16.62
N LYS A 440 -4.66 -14.44 -16.50
CA LYS A 440 -5.23 -15.55 -17.29
C LYS A 440 -6.73 -15.72 -17.13
N HIS A 441 -7.28 -15.23 -16.01
CA HIS A 441 -8.69 -15.36 -15.66
C HIS A 441 -9.48 -14.06 -15.87
N LEU A 442 -8.81 -13.00 -16.37
CA LEU A 442 -9.40 -11.69 -16.59
C LEU A 442 -9.50 -11.43 -18.11
N SER A 443 -10.67 -11.60 -18.68
CA SER A 443 -10.86 -11.53 -20.15
C SER A 443 -10.52 -10.15 -20.74
N ARG A 444 -10.54 -9.09 -19.91
CA ARG A 444 -10.11 -7.73 -20.26
C ARG A 444 -8.96 -7.29 -19.33
N GLY A 445 -8.02 -8.19 -19.09
CA GLY A 445 -6.83 -7.96 -18.28
C GLY A 445 -5.61 -7.62 -19.14
N LEU A 446 -4.79 -6.65 -18.69
CA LEU A 446 -3.48 -6.33 -19.25
C LEU A 446 -2.44 -6.39 -18.15
N HIS A 447 -1.45 -7.30 -18.26
CA HIS A 447 -0.33 -7.38 -17.33
C HIS A 447 0.90 -6.69 -17.90
N ILE A 448 1.51 -5.82 -17.10
CA ILE A 448 2.72 -5.05 -17.44
C ILE A 448 3.76 -5.26 -16.35
N THR A 449 4.94 -5.73 -16.76
CA THR A 449 6.11 -5.81 -15.89
C THR A 449 7.03 -4.63 -16.12
N ALA A 450 7.30 -3.86 -15.05
CA ALA A 450 8.16 -2.68 -15.10
C ALA A 450 9.61 -3.05 -14.75
N PRO A 451 10.58 -2.86 -15.66
CA PRO A 451 11.98 -3.21 -15.42
C PRO A 451 12.61 -2.32 -14.35
N GLY A 452 13.52 -2.89 -13.56
CA GLY A 452 14.24 -2.18 -12.50
C GLY A 452 13.36 -1.59 -11.41
N THR A 453 12.11 -2.04 -11.29
CA THR A 453 11.12 -1.55 -10.33
C THR A 453 10.89 -2.61 -9.25
N GLY A 454 10.83 -2.17 -7.98
CA GLY A 454 10.50 -3.01 -6.83
C GLY A 454 9.00 -3.14 -6.60
N HIS A 455 8.60 -3.09 -5.34
CA HIS A 455 7.21 -3.28 -4.91
C HIS A 455 6.41 -1.98 -5.10
N GLY A 456 5.47 -1.98 -6.05
CA GLY A 456 4.62 -0.82 -6.37
C GLY A 456 5.09 0.00 -7.58
N VAL A 457 4.58 -0.36 -8.77
CA VAL A 457 4.92 0.30 -10.05
C VAL A 457 4.36 1.71 -10.13
N VAL A 458 3.22 1.99 -9.48
CA VAL A 458 2.57 3.31 -9.44
C VAL A 458 3.47 4.41 -8.87
N THR A 459 4.47 4.06 -8.06
CA THR A 459 5.45 5.03 -7.51
C THR A 459 6.37 5.62 -8.57
N THR A 460 6.45 5.02 -9.75
CA THR A 460 7.19 5.56 -10.89
C THR A 460 6.34 6.58 -11.65
N ALA A 461 6.97 7.59 -12.24
CA ALA A 461 6.25 8.60 -13.03
C ALA A 461 5.45 8.00 -14.19
N CYS A 462 5.99 6.94 -14.83
CA CYS A 462 5.31 6.23 -15.90
C CYS A 462 4.14 5.41 -15.38
N GLY A 463 4.34 4.62 -14.31
CA GLY A 463 3.27 3.83 -13.68
C GLY A 463 2.11 4.70 -13.20
N ASN A 464 2.41 5.84 -12.58
CA ASN A 464 1.41 6.81 -12.14
C ASN A 464 0.57 7.37 -13.31
N ARG A 465 1.24 7.74 -14.42
CA ARG A 465 0.54 8.18 -15.64
C ARG A 465 -0.35 7.08 -16.18
N LEU A 466 0.19 5.88 -16.30
CA LEU A 466 -0.52 4.72 -16.85
C LEU A 466 -1.78 4.38 -16.05
N VAL A 467 -1.68 4.34 -14.72
CA VAL A 467 -2.84 4.13 -13.83
C VAL A 467 -3.88 5.23 -14.03
N SER A 468 -3.45 6.50 -14.07
CA SER A 468 -4.37 7.62 -14.25
C SER A 468 -5.10 7.57 -15.58
N ASP A 469 -4.38 7.27 -16.67
CA ASP A 469 -4.92 7.18 -18.03
C ASP A 469 -5.89 5.99 -18.15
N PHE A 470 -5.57 4.85 -17.51
CA PHE A 470 -6.43 3.68 -17.45
C PHE A 470 -7.75 3.97 -16.70
N ILE A 471 -7.67 4.60 -15.51
CA ILE A 471 -8.84 4.98 -14.72
C ILE A 471 -9.72 5.96 -15.48
N ASP A 472 -9.15 6.91 -16.19
CA ASP A 472 -9.91 7.86 -17.00
C ASP A 472 -10.67 7.17 -18.14
N ARG A 473 -10.03 6.26 -18.85
CA ARG A 473 -10.62 5.53 -19.98
C ARG A 473 -11.59 4.42 -19.55
N GLY A 474 -11.30 3.72 -18.44
CA GLY A 474 -12.01 2.50 -18.05
C GLY A 474 -11.82 1.35 -19.04
N SER A 475 -10.70 1.36 -19.80
CA SER A 475 -10.35 0.34 -20.79
C SER A 475 -8.83 0.20 -20.89
N ILE A 476 -8.38 -1.02 -21.17
CA ILE A 476 -6.99 -1.34 -21.49
C ILE A 476 -6.64 -1.06 -22.95
N ASP A 477 -7.63 -0.79 -23.82
CA ASP A 477 -7.43 -0.61 -25.25
C ASP A 477 -6.63 0.66 -25.53
N ASN A 478 -5.61 0.52 -26.36
CA ASN A 478 -4.72 1.62 -26.80
C ASN A 478 -4.08 2.39 -25.63
N LEU A 479 -3.82 1.71 -24.52
CA LEU A 479 -3.10 2.29 -23.39
C LEU A 479 -1.62 2.47 -23.76
N ASP A 480 -1.10 3.69 -23.65
CA ASP A 480 0.30 3.99 -23.96
C ASP A 480 1.23 3.45 -22.88
N THR A 481 1.91 2.34 -23.17
CA THR A 481 2.84 1.65 -22.27
C THR A 481 4.32 1.88 -22.62
N GLU A 482 4.64 2.66 -23.64
CA GLU A 482 6.02 2.81 -24.15
C GLU A 482 7.00 3.31 -23.08
N CYS A 483 6.54 4.19 -22.19
CA CYS A 483 7.39 4.73 -21.13
C CYS A 483 7.87 3.67 -20.12
N ILE A 484 7.20 2.52 -20.00
CA ILE A 484 7.60 1.44 -19.09
C ILE A 484 8.97 0.90 -19.48
N ALA A 485 9.22 0.71 -20.77
CA ALA A 485 10.49 0.20 -21.28
C ALA A 485 11.68 1.14 -20.99
N ALA A 486 11.41 2.40 -20.67
CA ALA A 486 12.43 3.39 -20.32
C ALA A 486 12.80 3.41 -18.83
N ILE A 487 12.04 2.73 -17.97
CA ILE A 487 12.33 2.67 -16.53
C ILE A 487 13.68 1.96 -16.32
N ARG A 488 14.50 2.52 -15.45
CA ARG A 488 15.79 1.98 -15.05
C ARG A 488 15.94 2.08 -13.54
N ARG A 489 16.62 1.12 -12.97
CA ARG A 489 17.00 1.19 -11.56
C ARG A 489 17.96 2.36 -11.30
N PRO A 490 17.98 2.93 -10.10
CA PRO A 490 19.01 3.87 -9.68
C PRO A 490 20.41 3.23 -9.73
N PRO A 491 21.47 4.02 -9.96
CA PRO A 491 22.84 3.52 -9.88
C PRO A 491 23.17 3.05 -8.44
N PHE A 492 24.07 2.07 -8.34
CA PHE A 492 24.51 1.58 -7.03
C PHE A 492 25.28 2.64 -6.25
N PHE A 493 25.02 2.69 -4.95
CA PHE A 493 25.82 3.48 -4.04
C PHE A 493 27.16 2.76 -3.79
N VAL A 494 28.24 3.32 -4.27
CA VAL A 494 29.61 2.78 -4.07
C VAL A 494 30.30 3.39 -2.86
N THR A 495 29.71 4.44 -2.29
CA THR A 495 30.07 5.06 -1.00
C THR A 495 28.82 5.41 -0.21
N PRO A 496 28.91 5.68 1.10
CA PRO A 496 27.76 6.20 1.87
C PRO A 496 27.19 7.52 1.33
N ALA A 497 27.98 8.28 0.57
CA ALA A 497 27.57 9.55 -0.01
C ALA A 497 26.83 9.41 -1.35
N GLY A 498 26.86 8.22 -1.98
CA GLY A 498 26.15 8.01 -3.25
C GLY A 498 26.89 7.14 -4.26
N PRO A 499 26.38 7.13 -5.51
CA PRO A 499 26.97 6.41 -6.62
C PRO A 499 28.31 7.04 -7.05
N ALA A 500 29.08 6.31 -7.87
CA ALA A 500 30.26 6.87 -8.51
C ALA A 500 29.87 8.10 -9.34
N LEU A 501 30.63 9.19 -9.19
CA LEU A 501 30.47 10.34 -10.06
C LEU A 501 30.85 9.89 -11.48
N THR A 502 29.87 9.67 -12.35
CA THR A 502 30.15 9.58 -13.78
C THR A 502 30.69 10.94 -14.21
N GLN A 503 31.95 11.02 -14.60
CA GLN A 503 32.41 12.16 -15.39
C GLN A 503 31.47 12.23 -16.59
N ARG A 504 30.58 13.22 -16.61
CA ARG A 504 29.87 13.59 -17.84
C ARG A 504 30.97 13.75 -18.87
N ALA A 505 31.00 12.89 -19.86
CA ALA A 505 31.80 13.14 -21.02
C ALA A 505 31.45 14.56 -21.49
N ALA A 506 32.42 15.48 -21.38
CA ALA A 506 32.26 16.80 -21.89
C ALA A 506 32.02 16.62 -23.39
N GLY A 507 30.73 16.73 -23.77
CA GLY A 507 30.30 16.64 -25.15
C GLY A 507 30.98 17.76 -25.90
N LYS A 508 31.71 17.36 -26.94
CA LYS A 508 32.18 18.27 -27.97
C LYS A 508 31.00 18.80 -28.76
#